data_612d1ced9338c5d1c233b8f83d16163e
#
_entry.id   612d1ced9338c5d1c233b8f83d16163e
#
_cell.length_a   1.000
_cell.length_b   1.000
_cell.length_c   1.000
_cell.angle_alpha   90.00
_cell.angle_beta   90.00
_cell.angle_gamma   90.00
#
_symmetry.space_group_name_H-M   'P 1'
#
loop_
_entity.id
_entity.type
_entity.pdbx_description
1 polymer ?
#
loop_
_entity_poly.entity_id
_entity_poly.type
_entity_poly.pdbx_seq_one_letter_code
_entity_poly.pdbx_strand_id
1 'polypeptide(L)'
;MDMTWLDLWKFHGAALLAGCVIDWIIGDPLWLPHPVRLMGTMIAGMEQRLRRWTEGTGRKGQSRAGAILAASMCMIWWCIPWAIVHAAELLWPAWAWAALLLAEGFLCSLMLAARGLYTESMKVCRSLEAGRTEEARYNVSMIVGRDTSVLDEGGIARAAVETVAENASDGVIAPFLFMAFLGPAGGTLYKAVNTMDSMVGYKNGRYLYFGRFAARLDDLLNLAPARLTGILMVLGAWVLPGMDGTHACKVFLRDRKRHASPNSAHGEAACAGALHLRLAGDAWYFGTLHKKPYIGDDDRKIEPADIRCANHLMFFAEGLMVLGLAVLIMVL
;
A
#
# COMPACT_ATOMS: atom_id res chain seq x y z
N MET A 1 -36.88 8.25 2.83
CA MET A 1 -36.26 8.84 1.64
C MET A 1 -35.57 7.68 0.96
N ASP A 2 -36.10 7.22 -0.17
CA ASP A 2 -35.48 6.10 -0.88
C ASP A 2 -34.22 6.60 -1.55
N MET A 3 -33.08 6.40 -0.89
CA MET A 3 -31.77 6.74 -1.48
C MET A 3 -31.56 5.88 -2.71
N THR A 4 -31.21 6.50 -3.81
CA THR A 4 -30.81 5.80 -5.02
C THR A 4 -29.41 5.17 -4.81
N TRP A 5 -29.06 4.19 -5.64
CA TRP A 5 -27.70 3.66 -5.65
C TRP A 5 -26.64 4.75 -5.86
N LEU A 6 -26.96 5.76 -6.66
CA LEU A 6 -26.06 6.91 -6.91
C LEU A 6 -25.88 7.79 -5.67
N ASP A 7 -26.95 8.03 -4.91
CA ASP A 7 -26.86 8.81 -3.66
C ASP A 7 -25.98 8.10 -2.63
N LEU A 8 -26.14 6.78 -2.51
CA LEU A 8 -25.32 5.95 -1.62
C LEU A 8 -23.86 5.99 -2.05
N TRP A 9 -23.56 5.84 -3.34
CA TRP A 9 -22.20 5.92 -3.87
C TRP A 9 -21.58 7.31 -3.61
N LYS A 10 -22.33 8.40 -3.79
CA LYS A 10 -21.86 9.76 -3.46
C LYS A 10 -21.56 9.91 -1.97
N PHE A 11 -22.38 9.31 -1.13
CA PHE A 11 -22.15 9.32 0.32
C PHE A 11 -20.86 8.61 0.69
N HIS A 12 -20.62 7.41 0.18
CA HIS A 12 -19.35 6.67 0.39
C HIS A 12 -18.15 7.45 -0.19
N GLY A 13 -18.32 8.08 -1.33
CA GLY A 13 -17.30 8.94 -1.93
C GLY A 13 -16.97 10.15 -1.05
N ALA A 14 -17.97 10.82 -0.50
CA ALA A 14 -17.77 11.93 0.44
C ALA A 14 -17.10 11.47 1.75
N ALA A 15 -17.47 10.30 2.26
CA ALA A 15 -16.82 9.69 3.41
C ALA A 15 -15.35 9.34 3.13
N LEU A 16 -15.03 8.84 1.94
CA LEU A 16 -13.66 8.59 1.51
C LEU A 16 -12.84 9.89 1.43
N LEU A 17 -13.41 10.97 0.86
CA LEU A 17 -12.74 12.28 0.84
C LEU A 17 -12.46 12.79 2.26
N ALA A 18 -13.43 12.66 3.17
CA ALA A 18 -13.22 12.97 4.59
C ALA A 18 -12.12 12.08 5.20
N GLY A 19 -12.09 10.80 4.84
CA GLY A 19 -11.06 9.83 5.26
C GLY A 19 -9.65 10.23 4.83
N CYS A 20 -9.46 10.71 3.59
CA CYS A 20 -8.18 11.23 3.13
C CYS A 20 -7.73 12.44 3.97
N VAL A 21 -8.62 13.38 4.26
CA VAL A 21 -8.30 14.54 5.11
C VAL A 21 -7.94 14.09 6.53
N ILE A 22 -8.64 13.12 7.09
CA ILE A 22 -8.33 12.55 8.41
C ILE A 22 -6.96 11.89 8.39
N ASP A 23 -6.63 11.06 7.38
CA ASP A 23 -5.30 10.44 7.26
C ASP A 23 -4.20 11.50 7.15
N TRP A 24 -4.36 12.53 6.33
CA TRP A 24 -3.36 13.60 6.17
C TRP A 24 -3.06 14.34 7.46
N ILE A 25 -4.05 14.50 8.34
CA ILE A 25 -3.92 15.25 9.61
C ILE A 25 -3.43 14.34 10.73
N ILE A 26 -4.08 13.19 10.91
CA ILE A 26 -3.89 12.32 12.09
C ILE A 26 -2.92 11.18 11.78
N GLY A 27 -3.05 10.53 10.61
CA GLY A 27 -2.34 9.29 10.27
C GLY A 27 -2.72 8.13 11.19
N ASP A 28 -1.78 7.22 11.44
CA ASP A 28 -1.96 5.99 12.20
C ASP A 28 -1.25 6.03 13.56
N PRO A 29 -1.78 6.72 14.57
CA PRO A 29 -1.14 6.79 15.87
C PRO A 29 -1.11 5.41 16.56
N LEU A 30 0.03 5.08 17.19
CA LEU A 30 0.28 3.75 17.75
C LEU A 30 -0.71 3.32 18.85
N TRP A 31 -1.32 4.27 19.56
CA TRP A 31 -2.31 4.00 20.62
C TRP A 31 -3.68 3.60 20.08
N LEU A 32 -3.96 3.88 18.79
CA LEU A 32 -5.26 3.58 18.20
C LEU A 32 -5.35 2.08 17.85
N PRO A 33 -6.44 1.39 18.23
CA PRO A 33 -6.73 0.04 17.71
C PRO A 33 -6.85 0.10 16.18
N HIS A 34 -5.92 -0.57 15.49
CA HIS A 34 -5.85 -0.49 14.03
C HIS A 34 -6.31 -1.80 13.38
N PRO A 35 -7.26 -1.78 12.41
CA PRO A 35 -7.78 -2.97 11.75
C PRO A 35 -6.68 -3.87 11.15
N VAL A 36 -5.63 -3.30 10.57
CA VAL A 36 -4.50 -4.06 10.00
C VAL A 36 -3.77 -4.90 11.05
N ARG A 37 -3.63 -4.41 12.29
CA ARG A 37 -3.05 -5.23 13.39
C ARG A 37 -3.96 -6.40 13.75
N LEU A 38 -5.27 -6.18 13.74
CA LEU A 38 -6.25 -7.27 13.95
C LEU A 38 -6.18 -8.27 12.79
N MET A 39 -6.11 -7.80 11.53
CA MET A 39 -5.88 -8.66 10.36
C MET A 39 -4.64 -9.52 10.56
N GLY A 40 -3.51 -8.92 10.93
CA GLY A 40 -2.26 -9.63 11.17
C GLY A 40 -2.39 -10.70 12.26
N THR A 41 -3.03 -10.38 13.39
CA THR A 41 -3.28 -11.34 14.48
C THR A 41 -4.16 -12.51 14.02
N MET A 42 -5.22 -12.22 13.26
CA MET A 42 -6.11 -13.24 12.71
C MET A 42 -5.37 -14.15 11.71
N ILE A 43 -4.57 -13.57 10.81
CA ILE A 43 -3.75 -14.32 9.83
C ILE A 43 -2.81 -15.27 10.57
N ALA A 44 -2.06 -14.79 11.57
CA ALA A 44 -1.12 -15.60 12.35
C ALA A 44 -1.83 -16.73 13.10
N GLY A 45 -2.96 -16.45 13.75
CA GLY A 45 -3.74 -17.44 14.47
C GLY A 45 -4.36 -18.50 13.55
N MET A 46 -4.86 -18.09 12.39
CA MET A 46 -5.40 -19.01 11.37
C MET A 46 -4.29 -19.82 10.71
N GLU A 47 -3.14 -19.23 10.38
CA GLU A 47 -1.98 -19.96 9.86
C GLU A 47 -1.59 -21.10 10.79
N GLN A 48 -1.44 -20.82 12.07
CA GLN A 48 -1.04 -21.83 13.05
C GLN A 48 -2.04 -22.99 13.12
N ARG A 49 -3.36 -22.71 13.14
CA ARG A 49 -4.41 -23.73 13.19
C ARG A 49 -4.49 -24.56 11.91
N LEU A 50 -4.45 -23.90 10.75
CA LEU A 50 -4.54 -24.55 9.46
C LEU A 50 -3.31 -25.41 9.15
N ARG A 51 -2.12 -24.99 9.57
CA ARG A 51 -0.90 -25.81 9.43
C ARG A 51 -0.95 -27.06 10.28
N ARG A 52 -1.41 -26.98 11.54
CA ARG A 52 -1.63 -28.17 12.39
C ARG A 52 -2.63 -29.14 11.74
N TRP A 53 -3.73 -28.62 11.21
CA TRP A 53 -4.76 -29.44 10.54
C TRP A 53 -4.24 -30.13 9.28
N THR A 54 -3.29 -29.53 8.57
CA THR A 54 -2.71 -30.06 7.32
C THR A 54 -1.31 -30.67 7.52
N GLU A 55 -0.91 -30.91 8.75
CA GLU A 55 0.36 -31.58 9.06
C GLU A 55 0.41 -32.96 8.40
N GLY A 56 1.53 -33.28 7.75
CA GLY A 56 1.69 -34.53 7.01
C GLY A 56 1.01 -34.63 5.64
N THR A 57 0.15 -33.66 5.26
CA THR A 57 -0.61 -33.73 3.98
C THR A 57 0.19 -33.23 2.75
N GLY A 58 1.45 -32.80 2.95
CA GLY A 58 2.34 -32.36 1.90
C GLY A 58 1.89 -31.07 1.19
N ARG A 59 2.38 -30.89 -0.05
CA ARG A 59 2.15 -29.64 -0.83
C ARG A 59 0.68 -29.32 -1.10
N LYS A 60 -0.15 -30.35 -1.38
CA LYS A 60 -1.59 -30.19 -1.66
C LYS A 60 -2.35 -29.69 -0.42
N GLY A 61 -2.04 -30.24 0.76
CA GLY A 61 -2.66 -29.81 2.01
C GLY A 61 -2.29 -28.37 2.37
N GLN A 62 -1.02 -27.99 2.25
CA GLN A 62 -0.59 -26.61 2.46
C GLN A 62 -1.29 -25.63 1.52
N SER A 63 -1.44 -25.98 0.24
CA SER A 63 -2.14 -25.14 -0.73
C SER A 63 -3.63 -24.98 -0.40
N ARG A 64 -4.31 -26.06 0.04
CA ARG A 64 -5.70 -26.01 0.50
C ARG A 64 -5.86 -25.13 1.75
N ALA A 65 -4.95 -25.29 2.72
CA ALA A 65 -4.92 -24.46 3.93
C ALA A 65 -4.78 -22.98 3.60
N GLY A 66 -3.87 -22.62 2.69
CA GLY A 66 -3.71 -21.25 2.22
C GLY A 66 -4.93 -20.71 1.47
N ALA A 67 -5.61 -21.53 0.68
CA ALA A 67 -6.85 -21.14 0.03
C ALA A 67 -7.97 -20.86 1.05
N ILE A 68 -8.09 -21.69 2.09
CA ILE A 68 -9.06 -21.48 3.18
C ILE A 68 -8.73 -20.20 3.94
N LEU A 69 -7.45 -19.95 4.27
CA LEU A 69 -7.04 -18.70 4.89
C LEU A 69 -7.48 -17.51 4.05
N ALA A 70 -7.13 -17.50 2.76
CA ALA A 70 -7.45 -16.40 1.86
C ALA A 70 -8.96 -16.17 1.73
N ALA A 71 -9.74 -17.24 1.50
CA ALA A 71 -11.20 -17.15 1.40
C ALA A 71 -11.85 -16.64 2.70
N SER A 72 -11.41 -17.15 3.85
CA SER A 72 -11.95 -16.74 5.15
C SER A 72 -11.63 -15.28 5.47
N MET A 73 -10.40 -14.84 5.24
CA MET A 73 -10.01 -13.44 5.44
C MET A 73 -10.79 -12.50 4.51
N CYS A 74 -10.91 -12.84 3.22
CA CYS A 74 -11.71 -12.06 2.29
C CYS A 74 -13.18 -11.97 2.73
N MET A 75 -13.78 -13.09 3.13
CA MET A 75 -15.17 -13.14 3.57
C MET A 75 -15.39 -12.30 4.83
N ILE A 76 -14.53 -12.44 5.84
CA ILE A 76 -14.65 -11.71 7.10
C ILE A 76 -14.53 -10.19 6.87
N TRP A 77 -13.47 -9.78 6.16
CA TRP A 77 -13.16 -8.37 5.95
C TRP A 77 -13.97 -7.68 4.85
N TRP A 78 -14.77 -8.44 4.11
CA TRP A 78 -15.82 -7.91 3.25
C TRP A 78 -17.16 -7.87 3.98
N CYS A 79 -17.62 -9.03 4.47
CA CYS A 79 -19.00 -9.17 4.96
C CYS A 79 -19.26 -8.40 6.27
N ILE A 80 -18.29 -8.38 7.20
CA ILE A 80 -18.50 -7.72 8.50
C ILE A 80 -18.57 -6.20 8.34
N PRO A 81 -17.61 -5.51 7.72
CA PRO A 81 -17.70 -4.06 7.49
C PRO A 81 -18.91 -3.68 6.63
N TRP A 82 -19.21 -4.47 5.58
CA TRP A 82 -20.40 -4.26 4.75
C TRP A 82 -21.69 -4.35 5.59
N ALA A 83 -21.83 -5.38 6.40
CA ALA A 83 -23.02 -5.54 7.25
C ALA A 83 -23.16 -4.43 8.29
N ILE A 84 -22.07 -3.97 8.89
CA ILE A 84 -22.06 -2.88 9.87
C ILE A 84 -22.50 -1.57 9.21
N VAL A 85 -21.90 -1.21 8.07
CA VAL A 85 -22.24 0.01 7.33
C VAL A 85 -23.70 -0.04 6.88
N HIS A 86 -24.13 -1.13 6.26
CA HIS A 86 -25.50 -1.28 5.78
C HIS A 86 -26.54 -1.29 6.92
N ALA A 87 -26.24 -1.94 8.05
CA ALA A 87 -27.12 -1.87 9.23
C ALA A 87 -27.18 -0.44 9.79
N ALA A 88 -26.08 0.28 9.80
CA ALA A 88 -26.06 1.67 10.22
C ALA A 88 -26.92 2.55 9.28
N GLU A 89 -26.83 2.37 7.98
CA GLU A 89 -27.66 3.08 6.99
C GLU A 89 -29.17 2.83 7.21
N LEU A 90 -29.55 1.59 7.48
CA LEU A 90 -30.96 1.20 7.69
C LEU A 90 -31.54 1.70 9.02
N LEU A 91 -30.71 1.69 10.07
CA LEU A 91 -31.16 1.96 11.45
C LEU A 91 -30.95 3.41 11.88
N TRP A 92 -30.11 4.16 11.15
CA TRP A 92 -29.72 5.51 11.56
C TRP A 92 -30.79 6.54 11.18
N PRO A 93 -31.20 7.38 12.11
CA PRO A 93 -32.20 8.41 11.80
C PRO A 93 -31.62 9.46 10.85
N ALA A 94 -32.47 10.05 10.02
CA ALA A 94 -32.06 10.99 8.96
C ALA A 94 -31.20 12.17 9.47
N TRP A 95 -31.35 12.60 10.72
CA TRP A 95 -30.56 13.69 11.30
C TRP A 95 -29.11 13.29 11.64
N ALA A 96 -28.78 11.98 11.67
CA ALA A 96 -27.48 11.50 12.09
C ALA A 96 -26.53 11.15 10.91
N TRP A 97 -26.91 11.45 9.68
CA TRP A 97 -26.08 11.21 8.50
C TRP A 97 -24.67 11.81 8.57
N ALA A 98 -24.55 12.99 9.19
CA ALA A 98 -23.22 13.60 9.39
C ALA A 98 -22.31 12.75 10.30
N ALA A 99 -22.87 12.15 11.36
CA ALA A 99 -22.13 11.26 12.24
C ALA A 99 -21.73 9.96 11.53
N LEU A 100 -22.61 9.40 10.71
CA LEU A 100 -22.32 8.23 9.89
C LEU A 100 -21.21 8.51 8.89
N LEU A 101 -21.27 9.66 8.18
CA LEU A 101 -20.22 10.09 7.25
C LEU A 101 -18.85 10.20 7.93
N LEU A 102 -18.80 10.80 9.12
CA LEU A 102 -17.56 10.92 9.88
C LEU A 102 -17.04 9.55 10.36
N ALA A 103 -17.93 8.67 10.81
CA ALA A 103 -17.56 7.32 11.24
C ALA A 103 -17.02 6.48 10.07
N GLU A 104 -17.66 6.53 8.92
CA GLU A 104 -17.21 5.88 7.71
C GLU A 104 -15.91 6.51 7.18
N GLY A 105 -15.82 7.84 7.16
CA GLY A 105 -14.59 8.55 6.82
C GLY A 105 -13.42 8.16 7.73
N PHE A 106 -13.67 8.02 9.02
CA PHE A 106 -12.66 7.50 9.95
C PHE A 106 -12.25 6.06 9.62
N LEU A 107 -13.19 5.18 9.30
CA LEU A 107 -12.86 3.82 8.84
C LEU A 107 -12.03 3.84 7.55
N CYS A 108 -12.39 4.72 6.59
CA CYS A 108 -11.63 4.90 5.36
C CYS A 108 -10.20 5.38 5.65
N SER A 109 -10.00 6.31 6.58
CA SER A 109 -8.66 6.81 6.93
C SER A 109 -7.75 5.70 7.45
N LEU A 110 -8.29 4.75 8.22
CA LEU A 110 -7.52 3.59 8.72
C LEU A 110 -7.10 2.60 7.62
N MET A 111 -7.65 2.70 6.42
CA MET A 111 -7.27 1.87 5.28
C MET A 111 -6.21 2.56 4.41
N LEU A 112 -6.07 3.87 4.51
CA LEU A 112 -5.03 4.66 3.86
C LEU A 112 -3.76 4.67 4.72
N ALA A 113 -2.62 4.93 4.10
CA ALA A 113 -1.33 4.93 4.80
C ALA A 113 -0.41 6.08 4.34
N ALA A 114 -0.94 7.12 3.69
CA ALA A 114 -0.12 8.19 3.12
C ALA A 114 0.65 8.96 4.21
N ARG A 115 -0.04 9.37 5.28
CA ARG A 115 0.57 10.06 6.41
C ARG A 115 1.55 9.18 7.18
N GLY A 116 1.19 7.92 7.41
CA GLY A 116 2.03 6.94 8.08
C GLY A 116 3.34 6.71 7.33
N LEU A 117 3.25 6.47 6.02
CA LEU A 117 4.40 6.26 5.14
C LEU A 117 5.31 7.49 5.07
N TYR A 118 4.72 8.69 4.93
CA TYR A 118 5.46 9.94 5.01
C TYR A 118 6.20 10.07 6.35
N THR A 119 5.51 9.85 7.45
CA THR A 119 6.09 10.05 8.79
C THR A 119 7.27 9.12 9.01
N GLU A 120 7.13 7.85 8.69
CA GLU A 120 8.18 6.85 8.90
C GLU A 120 9.35 7.03 7.93
N SER A 121 9.10 7.27 6.64
CA SER A 121 10.17 7.52 5.66
C SER A 121 10.94 8.81 5.97
N MET A 122 10.26 9.85 6.46
CA MET A 122 10.92 11.11 6.85
C MET A 122 11.74 11.01 8.14
N LYS A 123 11.51 10.00 9.00
CA LYS A 123 12.46 9.69 10.10
C LYS A 123 13.80 9.23 9.51
N VAL A 124 13.78 8.36 8.51
CA VAL A 124 14.99 7.90 7.80
C VAL A 124 15.73 9.10 7.19
N CYS A 125 15.00 9.95 6.43
CA CYS A 125 15.56 11.15 5.81
C CYS A 125 16.28 12.05 6.83
N ARG A 126 15.61 12.41 7.91
CA ARG A 126 16.17 13.29 8.97
C ARG A 126 17.37 12.67 9.67
N SER A 127 17.37 11.37 9.91
CA SER A 127 18.51 10.69 10.53
C SER A 127 19.72 10.68 9.61
N LEU A 128 19.54 10.48 8.29
CA LEU A 128 20.61 10.58 7.29
C LEU A 128 21.13 12.01 7.15
N GLU A 129 20.26 13.02 7.06
CA GLU A 129 20.64 14.44 7.00
C GLU A 129 21.44 14.89 8.25
N ALA A 130 21.19 14.26 9.38
CA ALA A 130 21.91 14.50 10.63
C ALA A 130 23.21 13.67 10.79
N GLY A 131 23.59 12.86 9.80
CA GLY A 131 24.75 11.96 9.86
C GLY A 131 24.62 10.81 10.86
N ARG A 132 23.39 10.50 11.29
CA ARG A 132 23.11 9.43 12.28
C ARG A 132 22.76 8.12 11.57
N THR A 133 23.75 7.52 10.93
CA THR A 133 23.58 6.35 10.06
C THR A 133 22.95 5.14 10.77
N GLU A 134 23.34 4.85 12.03
CA GLU A 134 22.76 3.73 12.79
C GLU A 134 21.26 3.95 13.10
N GLU A 135 20.87 5.17 13.45
CA GLU A 135 19.47 5.52 13.67
C GLU A 135 18.67 5.44 12.35
N ALA A 136 19.26 5.90 11.23
CA ALA A 136 18.64 5.77 9.91
C ALA A 136 18.44 4.31 9.52
N ARG A 137 19.44 3.44 9.83
CA ARG A 137 19.36 2.00 9.59
C ARG A 137 18.27 1.34 10.43
N TYR A 138 18.12 1.72 11.69
CA TYR A 138 17.02 1.28 12.53
C TYR A 138 15.66 1.76 11.97
N ASN A 139 15.54 3.05 11.64
CA ASN A 139 14.29 3.61 11.11
C ASN A 139 13.88 2.94 9.79
N VAL A 140 14.81 2.70 8.86
CA VAL A 140 14.48 2.01 7.61
C VAL A 140 14.08 0.55 7.85
N SER A 141 14.64 -0.14 8.85
CA SER A 141 14.26 -1.51 9.18
C SER A 141 12.81 -1.67 9.63
N MET A 142 12.19 -0.57 10.07
CA MET A 142 10.78 -0.56 10.48
C MET A 142 9.81 -0.51 9.29
N ILE A 143 10.30 -0.17 8.10
CA ILE A 143 9.46 0.00 6.89
C ILE A 143 9.85 -0.90 5.72
N VAL A 144 10.94 -1.68 5.83
CA VAL A 144 11.40 -2.62 4.78
C VAL A 144 11.46 -4.05 5.30
N GLY A 145 11.24 -5.01 4.39
CA GLY A 145 11.35 -6.45 4.72
C GLY A 145 12.72 -7.06 4.48
N ARG A 146 13.73 -6.27 4.08
CA ARG A 146 15.10 -6.73 3.80
C ARG A 146 16.04 -6.53 4.99
N ASP A 147 17.19 -7.22 4.96
CA ASP A 147 18.24 -7.04 5.96
C ASP A 147 18.88 -5.66 5.80
N THR A 148 18.81 -4.83 6.84
CA THR A 148 19.29 -3.43 6.80
C THR A 148 20.67 -3.25 7.39
N SER A 149 21.19 -4.23 8.14
CA SER A 149 22.49 -4.16 8.83
C SER A 149 23.69 -3.97 7.91
N VAL A 150 23.55 -4.38 6.64
CA VAL A 150 24.61 -4.31 5.62
C VAL A 150 24.51 -3.06 4.73
N LEU A 151 23.51 -2.20 4.93
CA LEU A 151 23.28 -1.03 4.09
C LEU A 151 24.19 0.14 4.50
N ASP A 152 24.82 0.77 3.52
CA ASP A 152 25.43 2.09 3.67
C ASP A 152 24.35 3.20 3.57
N GLU A 153 24.73 4.45 3.70
CA GLU A 153 23.80 5.60 3.68
C GLU A 153 23.00 5.66 2.37
N GLY A 154 23.66 5.42 1.22
CA GLY A 154 23.00 5.35 -0.08
C GLY A 154 22.04 4.17 -0.19
N GLY A 155 22.40 3.03 0.36
CA GLY A 155 21.54 1.84 0.45
C GLY A 155 20.31 2.06 1.33
N ILE A 156 20.47 2.78 2.45
CA ILE A 156 19.37 3.16 3.36
C ILE A 156 18.41 4.13 2.65
N ALA A 157 18.94 5.18 2.00
CA ALA A 157 18.13 6.14 1.26
C ALA A 157 17.37 5.46 0.12
N ARG A 158 18.05 4.57 -0.65
CA ARG A 158 17.43 3.78 -1.73
C ARG A 158 16.29 2.92 -1.22
N ALA A 159 16.51 2.19 -0.13
CA ALA A 159 15.49 1.34 0.47
C ALA A 159 14.24 2.13 0.89
N ALA A 160 14.42 3.34 1.45
CA ALA A 160 13.31 4.21 1.82
C ALA A 160 12.56 4.75 0.59
N VAL A 161 13.27 5.21 -0.46
CA VAL A 161 12.65 5.67 -1.72
C VAL A 161 11.85 4.56 -2.39
N GLU A 162 12.41 3.34 -2.50
CA GLU A 162 11.73 2.17 -3.04
C GLU A 162 10.44 1.87 -2.25
N THR A 163 10.52 1.89 -0.93
CA THR A 163 9.36 1.63 -0.06
C THR A 163 8.26 2.66 -0.27
N VAL A 164 8.60 3.95 -0.37
CA VAL A 164 7.61 5.00 -0.66
C VAL A 164 7.00 4.80 -2.04
N ALA A 165 7.81 4.52 -3.06
CA ALA A 165 7.35 4.36 -4.43
C ALA A 165 6.44 3.12 -4.62
N GLU A 166 6.75 1.99 -3.99
CA GLU A 166 5.94 0.77 -4.00
C GLU A 166 4.64 0.97 -3.20
N ASN A 167 4.75 1.48 -1.97
CA ASN A 167 3.59 1.66 -1.11
C ASN A 167 2.69 2.85 -1.49
N ALA A 168 3.13 3.75 -2.38
CA ALA A 168 2.23 4.70 -3.03
C ALA A 168 1.09 3.97 -3.76
N SER A 169 1.36 2.77 -4.34
CA SER A 169 0.31 1.89 -4.85
C SER A 169 -0.43 1.18 -3.72
N ASP A 170 0.26 0.35 -2.96
CA ASP A 170 -0.33 -0.64 -2.07
C ASP A 170 -0.91 -0.04 -0.77
N GLY A 171 -0.37 1.09 -0.35
CA GLY A 171 -0.77 1.80 0.86
C GLY A 171 -1.74 2.96 0.62
N VAL A 172 -1.81 3.49 -0.61
CA VAL A 172 -2.57 4.72 -0.89
C VAL A 172 -3.53 4.54 -2.06
N ILE A 173 -3.04 4.36 -3.29
CA ILE A 173 -3.88 4.38 -4.48
C ILE A 173 -4.80 3.16 -4.58
N ALA A 174 -4.31 1.97 -4.23
CA ALA A 174 -5.11 0.76 -4.30
C ALA A 174 -6.26 0.77 -3.27
N PRO A 175 -6.03 0.97 -1.95
CA PRO A 175 -7.14 1.06 -1.02
C PRO A 175 -8.11 2.19 -1.37
N PHE A 176 -7.61 3.35 -1.85
CA PHE A 176 -8.47 4.44 -2.34
C PHE A 176 -9.41 3.96 -3.45
N LEU A 177 -8.90 3.29 -4.49
CA LEU A 177 -9.71 2.78 -5.58
C LEU A 177 -10.76 1.78 -5.10
N PHE A 178 -10.37 0.82 -4.27
CA PHE A 178 -11.32 -0.17 -3.75
C PHE A 178 -12.40 0.48 -2.91
N MET A 179 -12.09 1.51 -2.13
CA MET A 179 -13.09 2.28 -1.38
C MET A 179 -13.97 3.15 -2.29
N ALA A 180 -13.41 3.77 -3.32
CA ALA A 180 -14.18 4.60 -4.25
C ALA A 180 -15.24 3.80 -5.02
N PHE A 181 -14.98 2.53 -5.36
CA PHE A 181 -15.92 1.69 -6.10
C PHE A 181 -16.82 0.83 -5.21
N LEU A 182 -16.33 0.38 -4.07
CA LEU A 182 -16.95 -0.66 -3.25
C LEU A 182 -17.21 -0.19 -1.80
N GLY A 183 -17.00 1.08 -1.52
CA GLY A 183 -17.13 1.64 -0.18
C GLY A 183 -16.07 1.08 0.82
N PRO A 184 -16.25 1.30 2.13
CA PRO A 184 -15.28 0.88 3.15
C PRO A 184 -15.00 -0.62 3.17
N ALA A 185 -15.99 -1.45 2.82
CA ALA A 185 -15.83 -2.90 2.72
C ALA A 185 -14.81 -3.30 1.64
N GLY A 186 -14.77 -2.56 0.53
CA GLY A 186 -13.74 -2.74 -0.51
C GLY A 186 -12.34 -2.44 0.01
N GLY A 187 -12.17 -1.35 0.75
CA GLY A 187 -10.90 -0.99 1.37
C GLY A 187 -10.41 -2.03 2.37
N THR A 188 -11.29 -2.52 3.26
CA THR A 188 -10.95 -3.54 4.25
C THR A 188 -10.62 -4.89 3.60
N LEU A 189 -11.35 -5.29 2.56
CA LEU A 189 -11.04 -6.48 1.76
C LEU A 189 -9.64 -6.37 1.13
N TYR A 190 -9.38 -5.26 0.42
CA TYR A 190 -8.09 -5.03 -0.20
C TYR A 190 -6.97 -5.10 0.84
N LYS A 191 -7.12 -4.39 1.96
CA LYS A 191 -6.12 -4.34 3.02
C LYS A 191 -5.88 -5.71 3.67
N ALA A 192 -6.91 -6.54 3.80
CA ALA A 192 -6.77 -7.92 4.29
C ALA A 192 -5.94 -8.78 3.33
N VAL A 193 -6.17 -8.65 2.01
CA VAL A 193 -5.39 -9.36 0.99
C VAL A 193 -3.94 -8.92 0.98
N ASN A 194 -3.69 -7.62 0.98
CA ASN A 194 -2.35 -7.05 1.02
C ASN A 194 -1.59 -7.44 2.30
N THR A 195 -2.27 -7.46 3.47
CA THR A 195 -1.68 -7.94 4.72
C THR A 195 -1.35 -9.44 4.68
N MET A 196 -2.21 -10.25 4.05
CA MET A 196 -1.91 -11.68 3.87
C MET A 196 -0.67 -11.87 3.00
N ASP A 197 -0.55 -11.16 1.88
CA ASP A 197 0.65 -11.26 1.04
C ASP A 197 1.90 -10.87 1.80
N SER A 198 1.88 -9.75 2.50
CA SER A 198 3.00 -9.27 3.32
C SER A 198 3.43 -10.26 4.42
N MET A 199 2.50 -11.07 4.97
CA MET A 199 2.79 -12.01 6.05
C MET A 199 3.14 -13.42 5.56
N VAL A 200 2.48 -13.90 4.52
CA VAL A 200 2.58 -15.31 4.09
C VAL A 200 2.89 -15.47 2.59
N GLY A 201 2.98 -14.40 1.79
CA GLY A 201 3.21 -14.44 0.34
C GLY A 201 4.63 -14.79 -0.10
N TYR A 202 5.56 -14.99 0.83
CA TYR A 202 6.97 -15.24 0.55
C TYR A 202 7.21 -16.54 -0.23
N LYS A 203 8.10 -16.49 -1.23
CA LYS A 203 8.53 -17.65 -2.05
C LYS A 203 9.64 -18.48 -1.37
N ASN A 204 9.49 -18.76 -0.08
CA ASN A 204 10.42 -19.60 0.68
C ASN A 204 9.81 -20.98 0.99
N GLY A 205 10.61 -21.91 1.53
CA GLY A 205 10.16 -23.27 1.82
C GLY A 205 8.92 -23.36 2.71
N ARG A 206 8.71 -22.37 3.60
CA ARG A 206 7.55 -22.33 4.49
C ARG A 206 6.25 -21.89 3.79
N TYR A 207 6.31 -20.91 2.89
CA TYR A 207 5.15 -20.22 2.35
C TYR A 207 4.85 -20.50 0.88
N LEU A 208 5.77 -21.12 0.14
CA LEU A 208 5.66 -21.35 -1.30
C LEU A 208 4.33 -21.97 -1.75
N TYR A 209 3.78 -22.88 -0.96
CA TYR A 209 2.48 -23.50 -1.24
C TYR A 209 1.35 -22.90 -0.43
N PHE A 210 1.60 -22.57 0.83
CA PHE A 210 0.61 -22.00 1.73
C PHE A 210 0.21 -20.57 1.34
N GLY A 211 1.17 -19.69 1.09
CA GLY A 211 0.92 -18.29 0.74
C GLY A 211 0.51 -18.03 -0.72
N ARG A 212 0.54 -19.07 -1.56
CA ARG A 212 0.35 -18.92 -3.01
C ARG A 212 -0.96 -18.24 -3.41
N PHE A 213 -2.06 -18.49 -2.71
CA PHE A 213 -3.35 -17.88 -3.02
C PHE A 213 -3.37 -16.41 -2.61
N ALA A 214 -2.83 -16.08 -1.42
CA ALA A 214 -2.71 -14.70 -0.97
C ALA A 214 -1.88 -13.86 -1.95
N ALA A 215 -0.68 -14.33 -2.31
CA ALA A 215 0.21 -13.65 -3.25
C ALA A 215 -0.42 -13.44 -4.64
N ARG A 216 -1.12 -14.45 -5.18
CA ARG A 216 -1.79 -14.31 -6.49
C ARG A 216 -2.99 -13.39 -6.44
N LEU A 217 -3.72 -13.39 -5.33
CA LEU A 217 -4.87 -12.51 -5.16
C LEU A 217 -4.41 -11.07 -5.03
N ASP A 218 -3.35 -10.81 -4.25
CA ASP A 218 -2.72 -9.50 -4.15
C ASP A 218 -2.19 -9.02 -5.51
N ASP A 219 -1.45 -9.86 -6.23
CA ASP A 219 -1.00 -9.56 -7.60
C ASP A 219 -2.18 -9.17 -8.52
N LEU A 220 -3.32 -9.85 -8.42
CA LEU A 220 -4.51 -9.57 -9.23
C LEU A 220 -5.16 -8.22 -8.83
N LEU A 221 -5.36 -7.98 -7.54
CA LEU A 221 -6.01 -6.76 -7.05
C LEU A 221 -5.15 -5.51 -7.33
N ASN A 222 -3.84 -5.66 -7.37
CA ASN A 222 -2.90 -4.58 -7.67
C ASN A 222 -2.67 -4.33 -9.17
N LEU A 223 -3.25 -5.11 -10.09
CA LEU A 223 -3.03 -4.92 -11.52
C LEU A 223 -3.40 -3.52 -12.02
N ALA A 224 -4.58 -3.02 -11.72
CA ALA A 224 -5.01 -1.70 -12.12
C ALA A 224 -4.37 -0.59 -11.24
N PRO A 225 -4.39 -0.70 -9.90
CA PRO A 225 -3.81 0.32 -9.03
C PRO A 225 -2.34 0.63 -9.32
N ALA A 226 -1.50 -0.38 -9.46
CA ALA A 226 -0.06 -0.16 -9.70
C ALA A 226 0.22 0.58 -11.01
N ARG A 227 -0.51 0.27 -12.05
CA ARG A 227 -0.39 0.97 -13.34
C ARG A 227 -0.85 2.42 -13.24
N LEU A 228 -1.97 2.64 -12.58
CA LEU A 228 -2.49 3.98 -12.32
C LEU A 228 -1.50 4.79 -11.48
N THR A 229 -0.97 4.21 -10.40
CA THR A 229 0.06 4.86 -9.56
C THR A 229 1.25 5.31 -10.40
N GLY A 230 1.81 4.42 -11.22
CA GLY A 230 2.94 4.79 -12.09
C GLY A 230 2.60 5.93 -13.06
N ILE A 231 1.41 5.92 -13.66
CA ILE A 231 0.95 7.01 -14.54
C ILE A 231 0.79 8.33 -13.77
N LEU A 232 0.16 8.30 -12.59
CA LEU A 232 -0.04 9.48 -11.76
C LEU A 232 1.31 10.06 -11.26
N MET A 233 2.27 9.22 -10.92
CA MET A 233 3.62 9.66 -10.54
C MET A 233 4.38 10.26 -11.73
N VAL A 234 4.24 9.71 -12.94
CA VAL A 234 4.79 10.32 -14.17
C VAL A 234 4.17 11.70 -14.41
N LEU A 235 2.85 11.84 -14.23
CA LEU A 235 2.20 13.15 -14.32
C LEU A 235 2.72 14.11 -13.23
N GLY A 236 2.95 13.62 -12.01
CA GLY A 236 3.57 14.38 -10.93
C GLY A 236 4.97 14.88 -11.29
N ALA A 237 5.76 14.06 -11.96
CA ALA A 237 7.10 14.44 -12.40
C ALA A 237 7.12 15.54 -13.49
N TRP A 238 6.00 15.75 -14.23
CA TRP A 238 5.84 16.87 -15.15
C TRP A 238 5.49 18.18 -14.44
N VAL A 239 4.89 18.12 -13.25
CA VAL A 239 4.33 19.28 -12.55
C VAL A 239 5.20 19.72 -11.36
N LEU A 240 5.77 18.76 -10.66
CA LEU A 240 6.55 19.05 -9.44
C LEU A 240 7.95 19.59 -9.79
N PRO A 241 8.40 20.65 -9.08
CA PRO A 241 9.69 21.26 -9.36
C PRO A 241 10.85 20.30 -9.06
N GLY A 242 11.89 20.36 -9.90
CA GLY A 242 13.11 19.56 -9.74
C GLY A 242 12.97 18.10 -10.16
N MET A 243 11.89 17.75 -10.88
CA MET A 243 11.66 16.41 -11.42
C MET A 243 11.61 16.42 -12.95
N ASP A 244 11.94 15.28 -13.58
CA ASP A 244 11.93 15.12 -15.03
C ASP A 244 10.80 14.17 -15.46
N GLY A 245 9.68 14.74 -15.90
CA GLY A 245 8.53 13.97 -16.39
C GLY A 245 8.81 13.20 -17.70
N THR A 246 9.66 13.74 -18.57
CA THR A 246 10.03 13.08 -19.83
C THR A 246 10.85 11.82 -19.54
N HIS A 247 11.84 11.95 -18.68
CA HIS A 247 12.67 10.83 -18.26
C HIS A 247 11.86 9.82 -17.42
N ALA A 248 10.97 10.28 -16.52
CA ALA A 248 10.03 9.44 -15.78
C ALA A 248 9.18 8.57 -16.72
N CYS A 249 8.60 9.15 -17.78
CA CYS A 249 7.82 8.42 -18.77
C CYS A 249 8.67 7.37 -19.50
N LYS A 250 9.87 7.73 -19.92
CA LYS A 250 10.80 6.82 -20.61
C LYS A 250 11.17 5.62 -19.74
N VAL A 251 11.60 5.86 -18.51
CA VAL A 251 11.98 4.80 -17.57
C VAL A 251 10.79 3.95 -17.17
N PHE A 252 9.64 4.58 -16.89
CA PHE A 252 8.39 3.86 -16.59
C PHE A 252 8.01 2.87 -17.70
N LEU A 253 8.03 3.30 -18.96
CA LEU A 253 7.68 2.43 -20.08
C LEU A 253 8.69 1.29 -20.28
N ARG A 254 9.98 1.55 -20.04
CA ARG A 254 11.07 0.59 -20.19
C ARG A 254 11.11 -0.44 -19.06
N ASP A 255 10.99 0.02 -17.80
CA ASP A 255 11.38 -0.76 -16.62
C ASP A 255 10.21 -1.24 -15.74
N ARG A 256 8.99 -0.77 -15.96
CA ARG A 256 7.78 -1.14 -15.15
C ARG A 256 7.48 -2.64 -15.01
N LYS A 257 8.19 -3.49 -15.76
CA LYS A 257 8.05 -4.95 -15.70
C LYS A 257 9.32 -5.63 -15.14
N ARG A 258 10.30 -4.88 -14.67
CA ARG A 258 11.57 -5.40 -14.16
C ARG A 258 11.52 -5.72 -12.66
N HIS A 259 10.49 -6.43 -12.24
CA HIS A 259 10.37 -6.90 -10.85
C HIS A 259 9.76 -8.32 -10.82
N ALA A 260 9.98 -9.04 -9.72
CA ALA A 260 9.42 -10.39 -9.52
C ALA A 260 7.90 -10.38 -9.29
N SER A 261 7.34 -9.31 -8.71
CA SER A 261 5.91 -9.00 -8.73
C SER A 261 5.57 -8.26 -10.03
N PRO A 262 4.42 -8.51 -10.65
CA PRO A 262 3.97 -7.80 -11.86
C PRO A 262 3.57 -6.34 -11.59
N ASN A 263 3.58 -5.89 -10.33
CA ASN A 263 3.03 -4.63 -9.87
C ASN A 263 4.07 -3.67 -9.29
N SER A 264 5.00 -4.12 -8.44
CA SER A 264 5.91 -3.27 -7.65
C SER A 264 6.74 -2.30 -8.50
N ALA A 265 7.24 -2.74 -9.66
CA ALA A 265 8.08 -1.89 -10.51
C ALA A 265 7.36 -0.68 -11.14
N HIS A 266 6.03 -0.58 -11.08
CA HIS A 266 5.32 0.54 -11.72
C HIS A 266 5.60 1.87 -11.01
N GLY A 267 5.41 1.94 -9.70
CA GLY A 267 5.74 3.12 -8.90
C GLY A 267 7.25 3.38 -8.85
N GLU A 268 8.04 2.32 -8.63
CA GLU A 268 9.50 2.42 -8.57
C GLU A 268 10.10 2.96 -9.87
N ALA A 269 9.64 2.51 -11.05
CA ALA A 269 10.16 2.97 -12.34
C ALA A 269 9.78 4.43 -12.62
N ALA A 270 8.57 4.86 -12.27
CA ALA A 270 8.16 6.24 -12.40
C ALA A 270 9.02 7.16 -11.49
N CYS A 271 9.21 6.76 -10.24
CA CYS A 271 10.02 7.50 -9.26
C CYS A 271 11.50 7.53 -9.67
N ALA A 272 12.07 6.39 -10.06
CA ALA A 272 13.45 6.29 -10.52
C ALA A 272 13.72 7.24 -11.69
N GLY A 273 12.84 7.24 -12.68
CA GLY A 273 12.96 8.13 -13.84
C GLY A 273 12.77 9.60 -13.48
N ALA A 274 11.80 9.94 -12.62
CA ALA A 274 11.53 11.30 -12.18
C ALA A 274 12.73 11.95 -11.47
N LEU A 275 13.51 11.14 -10.75
CA LEU A 275 14.60 11.58 -9.91
C LEU A 275 15.99 11.24 -10.46
N HIS A 276 16.09 10.67 -11.67
CA HIS A 276 17.35 10.20 -12.26
C HIS A 276 18.14 9.26 -11.34
N LEU A 277 17.44 8.27 -10.77
CA LEU A 277 18.00 7.33 -9.80
C LEU A 277 18.00 5.90 -10.33
N ARG A 278 18.95 5.11 -9.84
CA ARG A 278 18.95 3.66 -9.98
C ARG A 278 18.43 3.03 -8.70
N LEU A 279 17.26 2.39 -8.77
CA LEU A 279 16.57 1.69 -7.68
C LEU A 279 16.66 0.17 -7.86
N ALA A 280 16.12 -0.58 -6.92
CA ALA A 280 16.14 -2.04 -6.86
C ALA A 280 17.58 -2.62 -6.84
N GLY A 281 17.83 -3.72 -7.56
CA GLY A 281 19.10 -4.41 -7.51
C GLY A 281 19.18 -5.45 -6.39
N ASP A 282 20.35 -5.99 -6.17
CA ASP A 282 20.61 -7.07 -5.23
C ASP A 282 20.26 -6.66 -3.79
N ALA A 283 19.58 -7.53 -3.05
CA ALA A 283 19.18 -7.28 -1.66
C ALA A 283 19.32 -8.55 -0.80
N TRP A 284 19.67 -8.34 0.46
CA TRP A 284 19.76 -9.42 1.45
C TRP A 284 18.42 -9.64 2.14
N TYR A 285 18.01 -10.91 2.24
CA TYR A 285 16.82 -11.33 2.96
C TYR A 285 17.16 -12.55 3.80
N PHE A 286 17.01 -12.45 5.11
CA PHE A 286 17.31 -13.54 6.05
C PHE A 286 18.72 -14.12 5.86
N GLY A 287 19.72 -13.25 5.67
CA GLY A 287 21.11 -13.61 5.46
C GLY A 287 21.44 -14.21 4.08
N THR A 288 20.49 -14.18 3.13
CA THR A 288 20.69 -14.69 1.76
C THR A 288 20.60 -13.56 0.75
N LEU A 289 21.58 -13.49 -0.17
CA LEU A 289 21.59 -12.50 -1.25
C LEU A 289 20.62 -12.92 -2.37
N HIS A 290 19.66 -12.06 -2.65
CA HIS A 290 18.73 -12.21 -3.76
C HIS A 290 19.10 -11.24 -4.88
N LYS A 291 19.45 -11.79 -6.03
CA LYS A 291 19.71 -11.00 -7.25
C LYS A 291 18.42 -10.49 -7.83
N LYS A 292 18.37 -9.18 -8.08
CA LYS A 292 17.21 -8.48 -8.69
C LYS A 292 17.72 -7.55 -9.79
N PRO A 293 16.94 -7.34 -10.86
CA PRO A 293 17.29 -6.35 -11.86
C PRO A 293 17.22 -4.94 -11.26
N TYR A 294 18.06 -4.05 -11.78
CA TYR A 294 17.95 -2.62 -11.47
C TYR A 294 16.82 -1.96 -12.26
N ILE A 295 16.25 -0.90 -11.68
CA ILE A 295 15.20 -0.06 -12.23
C ILE A 295 15.73 1.38 -12.30
N GLY A 296 15.57 2.04 -13.46
CA GLY A 296 16.11 3.37 -13.68
C GLY A 296 17.56 3.38 -14.12
N ASP A 297 18.15 4.56 -14.15
CA ASP A 297 19.48 4.84 -14.64
C ASP A 297 20.38 5.35 -13.50
N ASP A 298 21.69 5.14 -13.59
CA ASP A 298 22.68 5.54 -12.57
C ASP A 298 23.25 6.93 -12.90
N ASP A 299 22.35 7.90 -13.11
CA ASP A 299 22.73 9.24 -13.59
C ASP A 299 23.36 10.08 -12.47
N ARG A 300 22.93 9.84 -11.23
CA ARG A 300 23.48 10.49 -10.03
C ARG A 300 23.40 9.62 -8.79
N LYS A 301 24.17 9.99 -7.79
CA LYS A 301 24.06 9.35 -6.46
C LYS A 301 22.73 9.72 -5.79
N ILE A 302 22.18 8.76 -5.09
CA ILE A 302 20.99 8.98 -4.27
C ILE A 302 21.35 9.77 -3.01
N GLU A 303 20.48 10.70 -2.62
CA GLU A 303 20.64 11.59 -1.48
C GLU A 303 19.45 11.46 -0.51
N PRO A 304 19.59 11.83 0.78
CA PRO A 304 18.47 11.79 1.73
C PRO A 304 17.24 12.59 1.27
N ALA A 305 17.45 13.70 0.54
CA ALA A 305 16.38 14.53 -0.01
C ALA A 305 15.47 13.79 -1.00
N ASP A 306 15.95 12.73 -1.64
CA ASP A 306 15.16 11.94 -2.58
C ASP A 306 13.99 11.22 -1.91
N ILE A 307 14.12 10.91 -0.62
CA ILE A 307 13.02 10.36 0.17
C ILE A 307 11.86 11.37 0.25
N ARG A 308 12.18 12.66 0.39
CA ARG A 308 11.18 13.75 0.38
C ARG A 308 10.54 13.89 -1.00
N CYS A 309 11.33 13.81 -2.06
CA CYS A 309 10.84 13.89 -3.42
C CYS A 309 9.90 12.71 -3.76
N ALA A 310 10.23 11.48 -3.35
CA ALA A 310 9.35 10.33 -3.52
C ALA A 310 8.00 10.51 -2.81
N ASN A 311 8.01 11.07 -1.58
CA ASN A 311 6.78 11.42 -0.87
C ASN A 311 5.96 12.50 -1.60
N HIS A 312 6.59 13.50 -2.21
CA HIS A 312 5.87 14.50 -3.02
C HIS A 312 5.18 13.86 -4.22
N LEU A 313 5.80 12.89 -4.90
CA LEU A 313 5.17 12.13 -5.98
C LEU A 313 3.97 11.32 -5.47
N MET A 314 4.09 10.67 -4.33
CA MET A 314 3.00 9.93 -3.70
C MET A 314 1.80 10.84 -3.37
N PHE A 315 2.03 11.96 -2.68
CA PHE A 315 0.95 12.89 -2.34
C PHE A 315 0.34 13.57 -3.55
N PHE A 316 1.14 13.84 -4.58
CA PHE A 316 0.59 14.36 -5.85
C PHE A 316 -0.35 13.34 -6.51
N ALA A 317 0.06 12.07 -6.57
CA ALA A 317 -0.76 11.00 -7.11
C ALA A 317 -2.07 10.83 -6.32
N GLU A 318 -2.01 10.84 -5.00
CA GLU A 318 -3.19 10.80 -4.13
C GLU A 318 -4.08 12.03 -4.34
N GLY A 319 -3.50 13.23 -4.40
CA GLY A 319 -4.22 14.48 -4.63
C GLY A 319 -5.01 14.49 -5.95
N LEU A 320 -4.45 13.91 -7.02
CA LEU A 320 -5.17 13.73 -8.28
C LEU A 320 -6.35 12.76 -8.14
N MET A 321 -6.21 11.69 -7.36
CA MET A 321 -7.31 10.76 -7.09
C MET A 321 -8.43 11.44 -6.29
N VAL A 322 -8.08 12.20 -5.26
CA VAL A 322 -9.02 12.97 -4.45
C VAL A 322 -9.77 14.00 -5.31
N LEU A 323 -9.05 14.75 -6.14
CA LEU A 323 -9.65 15.72 -7.06
C LEU A 323 -10.58 15.03 -8.06
N GLY A 324 -10.16 13.94 -8.66
CA GLY A 324 -10.96 13.17 -9.61
C GLY A 324 -12.26 12.66 -9.00
N LEU A 325 -12.21 12.11 -7.78
CA LEU A 325 -13.40 11.66 -7.07
C LEU A 325 -14.32 12.82 -6.71
N ALA A 326 -13.77 13.95 -6.22
CA ALA A 326 -14.57 15.13 -5.89
C ALA A 326 -15.30 15.68 -7.12
N VAL A 327 -14.62 15.80 -8.26
CA VAL A 327 -15.24 16.22 -9.52
C VAL A 327 -16.33 15.24 -9.94
N LEU A 328 -16.10 13.95 -9.85
CA LEU A 328 -17.07 12.93 -10.24
C LEU A 328 -18.33 12.97 -9.37
N ILE A 329 -18.20 13.18 -8.06
CA ILE A 329 -19.34 13.37 -7.13
C ILE A 329 -20.16 14.63 -7.48
N MET A 330 -19.51 15.70 -7.92
CA MET A 330 -20.19 16.95 -8.27
C MET A 330 -20.92 16.88 -9.62
N VAL A 331 -20.40 16.10 -10.57
CA VAL A 331 -20.95 16.02 -11.93
C VAL A 331 -22.09 15.02 -12.06
N LEU A 332 -22.01 13.91 -11.35
CA LEU A 332 -23.07 12.87 -11.32
C LEU A 332 -24.21 13.26 -10.40
#